data_28d259d8cb9a397d911959ae062ba3a9
#
_entry.id   28d259d8cb9a397d911959ae062ba3a9
#
_cell.length_a   1.000
_cell.length_b   1.000
_cell.length_c   1.000
_cell.angle_alpha   90.00
_cell.angle_beta   90.00
_cell.angle_gamma   90.00
#
_symmetry.space_group_name_H-M   'P 1'
#
loop_
_entity.id
_entity.type
_entity.pdbx_description
1 polymer ?
#
loop_
_entity_poly.entity_id
_entity_poly.type
_entity_poly.pdbx_seq_one_letter_code
_entity_poly.pdbx_strand_id
1 'polypeptide(L)'
;MVIAAGRLDTVVPLEPAFVVPQDGHEKQDCETMAARRWLAAHAKRYARLDPVYLGDDLYSRQPTCQAVTAAGGHFLFVCKPSSHPTLQEYLTGITLPELTQRLKRGRERVTHTYRWLCEVPLRDGADALSVNWLEIEIRNAAGTVTYRNSFVTDLPVDRHTVADLAACGRARWKIENETFNTLKNNGYNLEHNFGHGKRNLSAVLVTLNP
;
A
#
# COMPACT_ATOMS: atom_id res chain seq x y z
N MET A 1 9.34 3.49 5.59
CA MET A 1 9.13 2.53 4.48
C MET A 1 9.85 1.23 4.81
N VAL A 2 9.37 0.10 4.34
CA VAL A 2 10.03 -1.19 4.50
C VAL A 2 10.04 -1.94 3.17
N ILE A 3 11.03 -2.79 2.96
CA ILE A 3 11.01 -3.78 1.88
C ILE A 3 10.55 -5.11 2.47
N ALA A 4 9.49 -5.68 1.89
CA ALA A 4 9.16 -7.09 2.08
C ALA A 4 9.63 -7.82 0.83
N ALA A 5 10.66 -8.63 0.95
CA ALA A 5 11.17 -9.39 -0.17
C ALA A 5 10.30 -10.64 -0.39
N GLY A 6 9.43 -10.60 -1.39
CA GLY A 6 8.75 -11.72 -2.03
C GLY A 6 8.25 -12.83 -1.10
N ARG A 7 8.84 -14.00 -1.20
CA ARG A 7 8.51 -15.20 -0.40
C ARG A 7 9.22 -15.25 0.97
N LEU A 8 10.06 -14.29 1.29
CA LEU A 8 10.76 -14.25 2.56
C LEU A 8 9.88 -13.56 3.59
N ASP A 9 9.76 -14.15 4.78
CA ASP A 9 9.07 -13.53 5.92
C ASP A 9 9.87 -12.39 6.56
N THR A 10 10.95 -11.96 5.91
CA THR A 10 11.86 -10.94 6.41
C THR A 10 11.38 -9.56 5.98
N VAL A 11 11.24 -8.67 6.95
CA VAL A 11 10.95 -7.24 6.74
C VAL A 11 12.21 -6.44 7.07
N VAL A 12 12.67 -5.63 6.12
CA VAL A 12 13.85 -4.77 6.31
C VAL A 12 13.38 -3.32 6.36
N PRO A 13 13.53 -2.61 7.49
CA PRO A 13 13.24 -1.19 7.57
C PRO A 13 14.21 -0.40 6.68
N LEU A 14 13.68 0.62 6.01
CA LEU A 14 14.45 1.55 5.19
C LEU A 14 14.51 2.91 5.88
N GLU A 15 15.31 3.80 5.31
CA GLU A 15 15.47 5.17 5.80
C GLU A 15 14.09 5.83 6.00
N PRO A 16 13.83 6.43 7.17
CA PRO A 16 12.56 7.10 7.44
C PRO A 16 12.47 8.44 6.70
N ALA A 17 11.25 8.82 6.30
CA ALA A 17 10.95 10.20 5.92
C ALA A 17 10.00 10.79 6.96
N PHE A 18 10.39 11.90 7.56
CA PHE A 18 9.60 12.55 8.57
C PHE A 18 8.63 13.56 7.97
N VAL A 19 7.42 13.58 8.50
CA VAL A 19 6.49 14.69 8.32
C VAL A 19 6.93 15.78 9.29
N VAL A 20 7.33 16.92 8.76
CA VAL A 20 7.84 18.03 9.59
C VAL A 20 6.79 19.13 9.73
N PRO A 21 6.64 19.73 10.94
CA PRO A 21 5.81 20.90 11.09
C PRO A 21 6.31 22.02 10.18
N GLN A 22 5.39 22.81 9.68
CA GLN A 22 5.68 23.84 8.71
C GLN A 22 6.24 25.09 9.41
N ASP A 23 7.54 25.25 9.41
CA ASP A 23 8.17 26.49 9.80
C ASP A 23 8.29 27.41 8.56
N GLY A 24 7.26 28.23 8.33
CA GLY A 24 7.31 29.31 7.34
C GLY A 24 6.88 28.98 5.91
N HIS A 25 6.29 27.82 5.63
CA HIS A 25 5.72 27.47 4.33
C HIS A 25 4.19 27.59 4.32
N GLU A 26 3.59 27.91 3.17
CA GLU A 26 2.14 28.10 3.02
C GLU A 26 1.30 26.82 3.21
N LYS A 27 1.89 25.64 3.03
CA LYS A 27 1.19 24.36 3.16
C LYS A 27 1.86 23.49 4.22
N GLN A 28 1.04 22.94 5.10
CA GLN A 28 1.47 21.95 6.08
C GLN A 28 2.01 20.71 5.37
N ASP A 29 3.16 20.19 5.82
CA ASP A 29 3.70 18.92 5.33
C ASP A 29 2.75 17.76 5.65
N CYS A 30 2.74 16.77 4.80
CA CYS A 30 1.86 15.62 4.95
C CYS A 30 2.55 14.32 4.49
N GLU A 31 1.93 13.22 4.83
CA GLU A 31 2.44 11.89 4.57
C GLU A 31 2.72 11.63 3.07
N THR A 32 1.86 12.10 2.18
CA THR A 32 2.06 11.96 0.73
C THR A 32 3.24 12.80 0.22
N MET A 33 3.48 13.97 0.79
CA MET A 33 4.64 14.80 0.47
C MET A 33 5.93 14.16 0.98
N ALA A 34 5.92 13.61 2.20
CA ALA A 34 7.05 12.86 2.74
C ALA A 34 7.38 11.64 1.87
N ALA A 35 6.38 10.90 1.40
CA ALA A 35 6.58 9.77 0.49
C ALA A 35 7.20 10.20 -0.85
N ARG A 36 6.76 11.33 -1.43
CA ARG A 36 7.35 11.87 -2.67
C ARG A 36 8.82 12.28 -2.48
N ARG A 37 9.15 12.94 -1.35
CA ARG A 37 10.54 13.27 -1.02
C ARG A 37 11.38 12.01 -0.90
N TRP A 38 10.84 10.97 -0.25
CA TRP A 38 11.53 9.70 -0.12
C TRP A 38 11.79 9.07 -1.49
N LEU A 39 10.79 9.01 -2.37
CA LEU A 39 10.94 8.50 -3.74
C LEU A 39 12.03 9.29 -4.49
N ALA A 40 11.99 10.61 -4.45
CA ALA A 40 12.98 11.44 -5.13
C ALA A 40 14.41 11.20 -4.63
N ALA A 41 14.58 10.96 -3.34
CA ALA A 41 15.90 10.78 -2.71
C ALA A 41 16.45 9.36 -2.88
N HIS A 42 15.60 8.33 -2.83
CA HIS A 42 16.04 6.96 -2.62
C HIS A 42 15.63 5.97 -3.74
N ALA A 43 14.58 6.25 -4.53
CA ALA A 43 14.03 5.25 -5.45
C ALA A 43 15.05 4.72 -6.46
N LYS A 44 15.96 5.55 -6.95
CA LYS A 44 17.03 5.12 -7.89
C LYS A 44 17.91 4.00 -7.33
N ARG A 45 18.11 3.94 -6.02
CA ARG A 45 18.88 2.87 -5.36
C ARG A 45 18.21 1.52 -5.53
N TYR A 46 16.88 1.52 -5.52
CA TYR A 46 16.07 0.32 -5.52
C TYR A 46 15.50 -0.04 -6.91
N ALA A 47 15.65 0.82 -7.91
CA ALA A 47 15.08 0.62 -9.25
C ALA A 47 15.50 -0.71 -9.91
N ARG A 48 16.71 -1.20 -9.63
CA ARG A 48 17.20 -2.50 -10.16
C ARG A 48 16.46 -3.72 -9.59
N LEU A 49 15.72 -3.55 -8.49
CA LEU A 49 14.95 -4.61 -7.85
C LEU A 49 13.52 -4.68 -8.41
N ASP A 50 13.18 -3.81 -9.33
CA ASP A 50 11.82 -3.69 -9.90
C ASP A 50 10.75 -3.62 -8.78
N PRO A 51 10.83 -2.62 -7.86
CA PRO A 51 10.10 -2.63 -6.62
C PRO A 51 8.62 -2.35 -6.83
N VAL A 52 7.77 -3.07 -6.10
CA VAL A 52 6.34 -2.76 -5.98
C VAL A 52 6.11 -1.97 -4.68
N TYR A 53 5.68 -0.72 -4.83
CA TYR A 53 5.35 0.15 -3.70
C TYR A 53 3.93 -0.11 -3.23
N LEU A 54 3.79 -0.47 -1.96
CA LEU A 54 2.51 -0.71 -1.30
C LEU A 54 2.08 0.51 -0.50
N GLY A 55 0.82 0.84 -0.54
CA GLY A 55 0.25 1.96 0.21
C GLY A 55 -1.22 1.73 0.55
N ASP A 56 -1.73 2.52 1.48
CA ASP A 56 -3.15 2.57 1.74
C ASP A 56 -3.89 3.46 0.72
N ASP A 57 -5.16 3.69 0.95
CA ASP A 57 -6.04 4.46 0.07
C ASP A 57 -5.61 5.94 -0.10
N LEU A 58 -4.84 6.49 0.83
CA LEU A 58 -4.29 7.83 0.72
C LEU A 58 -3.33 7.97 -0.47
N TYR A 59 -2.59 6.91 -0.76
CA TYR A 59 -1.59 6.88 -1.84
C TYR A 59 -2.19 6.58 -3.22
N SER A 60 -3.41 6.07 -3.31
CA SER A 60 -4.05 5.69 -4.57
C SER A 60 -4.54 6.88 -5.40
N ARG A 61 -3.87 8.02 -5.30
CA ARG A 61 -4.15 9.22 -6.08
C ARG A 61 -3.20 9.34 -7.27
N GLN A 62 -3.72 9.78 -8.40
CA GLN A 62 -2.95 9.85 -9.66
C GLN A 62 -1.56 10.49 -9.51
N PRO A 63 -1.37 11.63 -8.80
CA PRO A 63 -0.04 12.22 -8.68
C PRO A 63 0.97 11.33 -7.93
N THR A 64 0.50 10.45 -7.03
CA THR A 64 1.37 9.51 -6.31
C THR A 64 1.70 8.31 -7.19
N CYS A 65 0.71 7.76 -7.88
CA CYS A 65 0.91 6.67 -8.84
C CYS A 65 1.94 7.09 -9.91
N GLN A 66 1.78 8.28 -10.50
CA GLN A 66 2.72 8.82 -11.48
C GLN A 66 4.13 9.05 -10.90
N ALA A 67 4.24 9.49 -9.65
CA ALA A 67 5.54 9.67 -8.99
C ALA A 67 6.27 8.33 -8.81
N VAL A 68 5.56 7.25 -8.50
CA VAL A 68 6.14 5.90 -8.36
C VAL A 68 6.64 5.38 -9.70
N THR A 69 5.81 5.45 -10.75
CA THR A 69 6.20 4.96 -12.09
C THR A 69 7.35 5.78 -12.68
N ALA A 70 7.33 7.11 -12.49
CA ALA A 70 8.44 7.98 -12.89
C ALA A 70 9.75 7.68 -12.14
N ALA A 71 9.66 7.13 -10.94
CA ALA A 71 10.80 6.69 -10.15
C ALA A 71 11.33 5.29 -10.51
N GLY A 72 10.74 4.64 -11.51
CA GLY A 72 11.16 3.32 -11.99
C GLY A 72 10.70 2.15 -11.11
N GLY A 73 9.53 2.27 -10.47
CA GLY A 73 8.90 1.20 -9.73
C GLY A 73 7.44 1.03 -10.10
N HIS A 74 6.81 0.02 -9.54
CA HIS A 74 5.39 -0.30 -9.68
C HIS A 74 4.63 0.08 -8.42
N PHE A 75 3.35 0.35 -8.55
CA PHE A 75 2.50 0.59 -7.38
C PHE A 75 1.41 -0.49 -7.23
N LEU A 76 1.04 -0.75 -5.99
CA LEU A 76 -0.12 -1.54 -5.63
C LEU A 76 -0.74 -0.93 -4.38
N PHE A 77 -1.72 -0.04 -4.59
CA PHE A 77 -2.31 0.76 -3.54
C PHE A 77 -3.73 0.31 -3.24
N VAL A 78 -4.10 0.32 -1.96
CA VAL A 78 -5.51 0.10 -1.57
C VAL A 78 -6.37 1.15 -2.23
N CYS A 79 -7.51 0.73 -2.77
CA CYS A 79 -8.45 1.57 -3.48
C CYS A 79 -9.85 1.37 -2.90
N LYS A 80 -10.27 2.26 -1.98
CA LYS A 80 -11.59 2.17 -1.36
C LYS A 80 -12.67 2.74 -2.29
N PRO A 81 -13.83 2.09 -2.38
CA PRO A 81 -14.96 2.59 -3.19
C PRO A 81 -15.32 4.05 -2.91
N SER A 82 -15.33 4.45 -1.63
CA SER A 82 -15.68 5.82 -1.21
C SER A 82 -14.72 6.89 -1.71
N SER A 83 -13.49 6.52 -2.04
CA SER A 83 -12.43 7.44 -2.46
C SER A 83 -12.30 7.55 -3.97
N HIS A 84 -12.88 6.62 -4.72
CA HIS A 84 -12.76 6.49 -6.18
C HIS A 84 -14.12 6.27 -6.86
N PRO A 85 -15.06 7.24 -6.78
CA PRO A 85 -16.42 7.07 -7.32
C PRO A 85 -16.43 6.79 -8.82
N THR A 86 -15.64 7.51 -9.61
CA THR A 86 -15.55 7.29 -11.06
C THR A 86 -15.13 5.87 -11.40
N LEU A 87 -14.11 5.34 -10.74
CA LEU A 87 -13.67 3.96 -10.93
C LEU A 87 -14.80 2.98 -10.55
N GLN A 88 -15.52 3.24 -9.46
CA GLN A 88 -16.65 2.40 -9.06
C GLN A 88 -17.79 2.41 -10.09
N GLU A 89 -18.06 3.55 -10.74
CA GLU A 89 -19.03 3.64 -11.83
C GLU A 89 -18.63 2.73 -12.99
N TYR A 90 -17.37 2.69 -13.37
CA TYR A 90 -16.85 1.76 -14.41
C TYR A 90 -17.03 0.29 -14.04
N LEU A 91 -16.94 -0.06 -12.76
CA LEU A 91 -17.15 -1.44 -12.29
C LEU A 91 -18.61 -1.84 -12.25
N THR A 92 -19.52 -0.86 -12.23
CA THR A 92 -20.96 -1.10 -12.11
C THR A 92 -21.53 -1.56 -13.45
N GLY A 93 -22.30 -2.66 -13.43
CA GLY A 93 -22.96 -3.18 -14.62
C GLY A 93 -22.06 -3.98 -15.58
N ILE A 94 -20.80 -4.17 -15.24
CA ILE A 94 -19.86 -5.02 -16.02
C ILE A 94 -19.73 -6.38 -15.34
N THR A 95 -19.76 -7.45 -16.13
CA THR A 95 -19.39 -8.78 -15.65
C THR A 95 -17.88 -8.85 -15.53
N LEU A 96 -17.39 -8.82 -14.30
CA LEU A 96 -15.96 -8.87 -14.02
C LEU A 96 -15.41 -10.28 -14.19
N PRO A 97 -14.21 -10.44 -14.76
CA PRO A 97 -13.46 -11.69 -14.67
C PRO A 97 -13.30 -12.10 -13.20
N GLU A 98 -13.46 -13.39 -12.92
CA GLU A 98 -13.39 -13.93 -11.56
C GLU A 98 -12.53 -15.20 -11.51
N LEU A 99 -11.78 -15.33 -10.42
CA LEU A 99 -11.06 -16.53 -10.04
C LEU A 99 -11.43 -16.91 -8.60
N THR A 100 -11.90 -18.14 -8.40
CA THR A 100 -12.20 -18.66 -7.06
C THR A 100 -11.24 -19.77 -6.69
N GLN A 101 -10.62 -19.67 -5.50
CA GLN A 101 -9.73 -20.68 -4.94
C GLN A 101 -10.23 -21.13 -3.57
N ARG A 102 -10.29 -22.44 -3.37
CA ARG A 102 -10.60 -23.05 -2.06
C ARG A 102 -9.32 -23.48 -1.39
N LEU A 103 -9.00 -22.87 -0.26
CA LEU A 103 -7.76 -23.05 0.46
C LEU A 103 -8.02 -23.63 1.86
N LYS A 104 -7.01 -24.30 2.41
CA LYS A 104 -6.98 -24.68 3.83
C LYS A 104 -6.13 -23.69 4.62
N ARG A 105 -6.68 -23.13 5.69
CA ARG A 105 -5.97 -22.33 6.67
C ARG A 105 -6.01 -23.02 8.04
N GLY A 106 -4.96 -23.79 8.33
CA GLY A 106 -4.99 -24.69 9.48
C GLY A 106 -6.06 -25.75 9.33
N ARG A 107 -7.04 -25.79 10.27
CA ARG A 107 -8.19 -26.74 10.24
C ARG A 107 -9.39 -26.19 9.45
N GLU A 108 -9.39 -24.93 9.11
CA GLU A 108 -10.52 -24.26 8.45
C GLU A 108 -10.37 -24.28 6.93
N ARG A 109 -11.51 -24.36 6.25
CA ARG A 109 -11.59 -24.13 4.80
C ARG A 109 -12.00 -22.69 4.57
N VAL A 110 -11.30 -22.01 3.68
CA VAL A 110 -11.60 -20.63 3.27
C VAL A 110 -11.72 -20.57 1.76
N THR A 111 -12.57 -19.70 1.29
CA THR A 111 -12.74 -19.45 -0.14
C THR A 111 -12.23 -18.02 -0.43
N HIS A 112 -11.27 -17.91 -1.32
CA HIS A 112 -10.78 -16.66 -1.85
C HIS A 112 -11.41 -16.44 -3.22
N THR A 113 -12.07 -15.32 -3.40
CA THR A 113 -12.63 -14.88 -4.68
C THR A 113 -11.90 -13.61 -5.10
N TYR A 114 -11.34 -13.64 -6.28
CA TYR A 114 -10.64 -12.51 -6.90
C TYR A 114 -11.45 -12.01 -8.08
N ARG A 115 -11.57 -10.70 -8.23
CA ARG A 115 -12.17 -10.03 -9.39
C ARG A 115 -11.22 -8.97 -9.88
N TRP A 116 -11.22 -8.67 -11.17
CA TRP A 116 -10.36 -7.63 -11.72
C TRP A 116 -10.96 -6.98 -12.95
N LEU A 117 -10.45 -5.81 -13.28
CA LEU A 117 -10.71 -5.10 -14.51
C LEU A 117 -9.47 -4.28 -14.87
N CYS A 118 -9.01 -4.40 -16.13
CA CYS A 118 -7.84 -3.71 -16.61
C CYS A 118 -8.22 -2.41 -17.34
N GLU A 119 -7.26 -1.48 -17.42
CA GLU A 119 -7.35 -0.25 -18.19
C GLU A 119 -8.55 0.63 -17.82
N VAL A 120 -8.78 0.78 -16.50
CA VAL A 120 -9.84 1.66 -15.99
C VAL A 120 -9.28 3.04 -15.59
N PRO A 121 -10.02 4.14 -15.82
CA PRO A 121 -9.56 5.45 -15.38
C PRO A 121 -9.62 5.55 -13.85
N LEU A 122 -8.52 6.00 -13.25
CA LEU A 122 -8.40 6.16 -11.80
C LEU A 122 -9.29 7.30 -11.26
N ARG A 123 -9.57 8.29 -12.09
CA ARG A 123 -10.42 9.45 -11.78
C ARG A 123 -11.14 9.94 -13.02
N ASP A 124 -11.98 10.92 -12.86
CA ASP A 124 -12.57 11.64 -13.98
C ASP A 124 -11.55 12.57 -14.66
N GLY A 125 -11.76 12.83 -15.96
CA GLY A 125 -10.96 13.74 -16.78
C GLY A 125 -10.21 13.04 -17.91
N ALA A 126 -9.95 13.81 -18.99
CA ALA A 126 -9.27 13.31 -20.20
C ALA A 126 -7.81 12.91 -19.96
N ASP A 127 -7.18 13.40 -18.88
CA ASP A 127 -5.83 13.09 -18.44
C ASP A 127 -5.79 12.04 -17.32
N ALA A 128 -6.90 11.30 -17.11
CA ALA A 128 -6.98 10.24 -16.11
C ALA A 128 -5.96 9.15 -16.38
N LEU A 129 -5.22 8.77 -15.33
CA LEU A 129 -4.30 7.64 -15.40
C LEU A 129 -5.11 6.35 -15.58
N SER A 130 -4.78 5.58 -16.62
CA SER A 130 -5.30 4.22 -16.79
C SER A 130 -4.58 3.29 -15.82
N VAL A 131 -5.34 2.52 -15.06
CA VAL A 131 -4.83 1.57 -14.05
C VAL A 131 -5.55 0.23 -14.16
N ASN A 132 -4.97 -0.79 -13.57
CA ASN A 132 -5.62 -2.08 -13.38
C ASN A 132 -6.17 -2.16 -11.97
N TRP A 133 -7.42 -2.55 -11.83
CA TRP A 133 -8.10 -2.73 -10.56
C TRP A 133 -8.24 -4.22 -10.24
N LEU A 134 -8.08 -4.59 -8.97
CA LEU A 134 -8.37 -5.93 -8.48
C LEU A 134 -8.98 -5.90 -7.09
N GLU A 135 -9.81 -6.91 -6.80
CA GLU A 135 -10.45 -7.13 -5.51
C GLU A 135 -10.19 -8.56 -5.02
N ILE A 136 -10.02 -8.72 -3.73
CA ILE A 136 -10.07 -10.02 -3.04
C ILE A 136 -11.17 -10.02 -2.00
N GLU A 137 -11.98 -11.07 -2.01
CA GLU A 137 -12.94 -11.40 -0.96
C GLU A 137 -12.62 -12.77 -0.37
N ILE A 138 -12.56 -12.86 0.96
CA ILE A 138 -12.31 -14.12 1.67
C ILE A 138 -13.54 -14.48 2.49
N ARG A 139 -14.04 -15.70 2.28
CA ARG A 139 -15.14 -16.27 3.06
C ARG A 139 -14.65 -17.45 3.88
N ASN A 140 -15.18 -17.59 5.09
CA ASN A 140 -14.98 -18.77 5.91
C ASN A 140 -15.86 -19.95 5.43
N ALA A 141 -15.78 -21.10 6.11
CA ALA A 141 -16.55 -22.30 5.78
C ALA A 141 -18.07 -22.09 5.88
N ALA A 142 -18.52 -21.15 6.69
CA ALA A 142 -19.94 -20.78 6.83
C ALA A 142 -20.42 -19.81 5.74
N GLY A 143 -19.54 -19.40 4.80
CA GLY A 143 -19.87 -18.44 3.75
C GLY A 143 -19.80 -16.98 4.19
N THR A 144 -19.45 -16.69 5.44
CA THR A 144 -19.32 -15.32 5.96
C THR A 144 -18.08 -14.65 5.39
N VAL A 145 -18.20 -13.41 4.91
CA VAL A 145 -17.05 -12.60 4.47
C VAL A 145 -16.23 -12.21 5.69
N THR A 146 -14.99 -12.66 5.74
CA THR A 146 -14.03 -12.36 6.81
C THR A 146 -13.02 -11.29 6.41
N TYR A 147 -12.84 -11.07 5.12
CA TYR A 147 -11.96 -10.03 4.59
C TYR A 147 -12.43 -9.62 3.18
N ARG A 148 -12.39 -8.33 2.89
CA ARG A 148 -12.58 -7.77 1.55
C ARG A 148 -11.73 -6.53 1.40
N ASN A 149 -11.01 -6.43 0.29
CA ASN A 149 -10.24 -5.24 -0.05
C ASN A 149 -10.03 -5.15 -1.55
N SER A 150 -9.81 -3.95 -2.05
CA SER A 150 -9.50 -3.71 -3.45
C SER A 150 -8.24 -2.85 -3.61
N PHE A 151 -7.61 -2.97 -4.77
CA PHE A 151 -6.34 -2.34 -5.08
C PHE A 151 -6.34 -1.81 -6.50
N VAL A 152 -5.50 -0.81 -6.74
CA VAL A 152 -5.12 -0.34 -8.07
C VAL A 152 -3.62 -0.50 -8.27
N THR A 153 -3.23 -0.81 -9.50
CA THR A 153 -1.84 -1.08 -9.88
C THR A 153 -1.59 -0.74 -11.37
N ASP A 154 -0.35 -0.51 -11.72
CA ASP A 154 0.13 -0.45 -13.10
C ASP A 154 0.56 -1.83 -13.65
N LEU A 155 0.72 -2.81 -12.76
CA LEU A 155 1.09 -4.17 -13.14
C LEU A 155 -0.05 -4.88 -13.88
N PRO A 156 0.25 -5.75 -14.85
CA PRO A 156 -0.77 -6.53 -15.55
C PRO A 156 -1.51 -7.47 -14.59
N VAL A 157 -2.84 -7.46 -14.67
CA VAL A 157 -3.71 -8.29 -13.83
C VAL A 157 -4.48 -9.27 -14.71
N ASP A 158 -4.27 -10.55 -14.46
CA ASP A 158 -4.97 -11.64 -15.12
C ASP A 158 -5.23 -12.81 -14.14
N ARG A 159 -5.79 -13.91 -14.63
CA ARG A 159 -6.06 -15.10 -13.81
C ARG A 159 -4.82 -15.74 -13.18
N HIS A 160 -3.63 -15.49 -13.70
CA HIS A 160 -2.37 -16.06 -13.22
C HIS A 160 -1.69 -15.15 -12.19
N THR A 161 -1.87 -13.84 -12.30
CA THR A 161 -1.21 -12.82 -11.47
C THR A 161 -2.08 -12.30 -10.32
N VAL A 162 -3.41 -12.31 -10.46
CA VAL A 162 -4.34 -11.67 -9.51
C VAL A 162 -4.20 -12.17 -8.08
N ALA A 163 -3.97 -13.47 -7.88
CA ALA A 163 -3.83 -14.03 -6.54
C ALA A 163 -2.53 -13.57 -5.85
N ASP A 164 -1.42 -13.52 -6.60
CA ASP A 164 -0.12 -13.08 -6.10
C ASP A 164 -0.14 -11.56 -5.83
N LEU A 165 -0.75 -10.77 -6.70
CA LEU A 165 -0.92 -9.33 -6.47
C LEU A 165 -1.79 -9.05 -5.25
N ALA A 166 -2.91 -9.76 -5.07
CA ALA A 166 -3.73 -9.61 -3.87
C ALA A 166 -2.97 -10.02 -2.59
N ALA A 167 -2.14 -11.06 -2.64
CA ALA A 167 -1.28 -11.46 -1.54
C ALA A 167 -0.23 -10.38 -1.23
N CYS A 168 0.39 -9.81 -2.27
CA CYS A 168 1.33 -8.71 -2.16
C CYS A 168 0.67 -7.48 -1.51
N GLY A 169 -0.49 -7.03 -2.00
CA GLY A 169 -1.22 -5.90 -1.43
C GLY A 169 -1.59 -6.11 0.05
N ARG A 170 -1.92 -7.35 0.43
CA ARG A 170 -2.16 -7.71 1.83
C ARG A 170 -0.90 -7.69 2.68
N ALA A 171 0.29 -7.89 2.10
CA ALA A 171 1.54 -7.85 2.86
C ALA A 171 1.86 -6.47 3.44
N ARG A 172 1.17 -5.40 3.01
CA ARG A 172 1.31 -4.05 3.58
C ARG A 172 1.17 -4.03 5.12
N TRP A 173 0.25 -4.84 5.66
CA TRP A 173 0.02 -4.87 7.11
C TRP A 173 1.22 -5.40 7.94
N LYS A 174 2.18 -6.07 7.31
CA LYS A 174 3.41 -6.53 7.97
C LYS A 174 4.20 -5.37 8.56
N ILE A 175 4.19 -4.21 7.93
CA ILE A 175 4.83 -2.98 8.44
C ILE A 175 4.30 -2.60 9.84
N GLU A 176 2.99 -2.69 10.01
CA GLU A 176 2.32 -2.34 11.27
C GLU A 176 2.57 -3.41 12.34
N ASN A 177 2.41 -4.69 11.97
CA ASN A 177 2.44 -5.78 12.93
C ASN A 177 3.85 -6.31 13.23
N GLU A 178 4.76 -6.29 12.27
CA GLU A 178 6.11 -6.84 12.47
C GLU A 178 7.12 -5.75 12.85
N THR A 179 6.99 -4.53 12.29
CA THR A 179 7.91 -3.43 12.59
C THR A 179 7.38 -2.53 13.70
N PHE A 180 6.24 -1.88 13.49
CA PHE A 180 5.75 -0.89 14.45
C PHE A 180 5.33 -1.54 15.77
N ASN A 181 4.69 -2.70 15.77
CA ASN A 181 4.35 -3.40 17.01
C ASN A 181 5.61 -3.83 17.78
N THR A 182 6.65 -4.25 17.10
CA THR A 182 7.94 -4.55 17.74
C THR A 182 8.52 -3.31 18.39
N LEU A 183 8.58 -2.19 17.66
CA LEU A 183 9.11 -0.93 18.17
C LEU A 183 8.25 -0.33 19.30
N LYS A 184 6.94 -0.62 19.33
CA LYS A 184 6.03 -0.17 20.39
C LYS A 184 6.10 -1.02 21.65
N ASN A 185 6.15 -2.36 21.49
CA ASN A 185 5.87 -3.31 22.57
C ASN A 185 7.11 -4.02 23.13
N ASN A 186 8.25 -3.97 22.45
CA ASN A 186 9.45 -4.72 22.83
C ASN A 186 10.56 -3.84 23.43
N GLY A 187 10.20 -2.77 24.14
CA GLY A 187 11.15 -1.94 24.88
C GLY A 187 11.75 -0.76 24.11
N TYR A 188 11.42 -0.62 22.82
CA TYR A 188 11.89 0.51 22.00
C TYR A 188 11.09 1.79 22.23
N ASN A 189 9.93 1.73 22.90
CA ASN A 189 9.11 2.86 23.31
C ASN A 189 8.75 3.84 22.18
N LEU A 190 8.46 3.36 20.98
CA LEU A 190 8.15 4.19 19.80
C LEU A 190 6.99 5.17 20.05
N GLU A 191 6.02 4.81 20.90
CA GLU A 191 4.87 5.67 21.25
C GLU A 191 5.16 6.59 22.45
N HIS A 192 6.35 6.51 23.05
CA HIS A 192 6.67 7.40 24.17
C HIS A 192 6.75 8.85 23.71
N ASN A 193 6.05 9.72 24.42
CA ASN A 193 6.14 11.15 24.19
C ASN A 193 7.41 11.73 24.81
N PHE A 194 8.48 11.80 24.02
CA PHE A 194 9.75 12.39 24.46
C PHE A 194 9.73 13.94 24.51
N GLY A 195 8.54 14.54 24.30
CA GLY A 195 8.39 15.99 24.16
C GLY A 195 8.78 16.51 22.78
N HIS A 196 8.47 17.76 22.53
CA HIS A 196 8.70 18.34 21.19
C HIS A 196 10.12 18.89 21.02
N GLY A 197 10.82 19.21 22.11
CA GLY A 197 12.13 19.86 22.05
C GLY A 197 12.09 21.21 21.31
N LYS A 198 13.24 21.86 21.20
CA LYS A 198 13.35 23.10 20.41
C LYS A 198 13.55 22.84 18.91
N ARG A 199 14.12 21.70 18.55
CA ARG A 199 14.34 21.29 17.15
C ARG A 199 14.41 19.75 17.06
N ASN A 200 13.52 19.13 16.26
CA ASN A 200 13.57 17.73 15.79
C ASN A 200 13.87 16.65 16.85
N LEU A 201 13.62 16.89 18.14
CA LEU A 201 13.97 15.93 19.20
C LEU A 201 13.33 14.56 18.99
N SER A 202 12.05 14.53 18.70
CA SER A 202 11.31 13.27 18.45
C SER A 202 11.86 12.51 17.23
N ALA A 203 12.18 13.22 16.14
CA ALA A 203 12.75 12.63 14.94
C ALA A 203 14.13 12.01 15.21
N VAL A 204 14.99 12.71 15.96
CA VAL A 204 16.32 12.20 16.35
C VAL A 204 16.18 10.96 17.23
N LEU A 205 15.30 10.99 18.24
CA LEU A 205 15.10 9.86 19.15
C LEU A 205 14.54 8.62 18.44
N VAL A 206 13.59 8.80 17.51
CA VAL A 206 13.07 7.72 16.67
C VAL A 206 14.16 7.13 15.76
N THR A 207 15.05 7.97 15.23
CA THR A 207 16.16 7.51 14.37
C THR A 207 17.24 6.76 15.16
N LEU A 208 17.43 7.10 16.44
CA LEU A 208 18.39 6.43 17.34
C LEU A 208 17.80 5.16 17.98
N ASN A 209 16.52 4.92 17.80
CA ASN A 209 15.86 3.72 18.29
C ASN A 209 16.00 2.62 17.21
N PRO A 210 16.90 1.63 17.37
CA PRO A 210 17.27 0.69 16.32
C PRO A 210 16.15 -0.29 15.95
#